data_a761a4a4007027b7a4d31738d27407e2
#
_entry.id   a761a4a4007027b7a4d31738d27407e2
#
_cell.length_a   1.000
_cell.length_b   1.000
_cell.length_c   1.000
_cell.angle_alpha   90.00
_cell.angle_beta   90.00
_cell.angle_gamma   90.00
#
_symmetry.space_group_name_H-M   'P 1'
#
loop_
_entity.id
_entity.type
_entity.pdbx_description
1 polymer ?
#
loop_
_entity_poly.entity_id
_entity_poly.type
_entity_poly.pdbx_seq_one_letter_code
_entity_poly.pdbx_strand_id
1 'polypeptide(L)'
;MKKYAIVGAGGRALGMFAKPFASELKGVAELVGVYDVNPVRARILSEQAGNTPIFDDFDTMISVAKPDAVIVTTPDHLHDYYIIRTLEAGCDAISEKPMTTDAEKCRAIIEAEKRTGKRVIVTFNCRFMPYVVRIKELLKEGTIGDILHVSLNWSLDTRHGADYFRRWHRQMKNSGGLLLHKSTHHFDMVNWWLNDEPETVYANGSRLFYGPTREERGHTCSTCSHTSTCEFHLDISANEFTRSFYKEAEVHDGYFRDQCVFGEDIDIYDTMSLSVKYKKGTQMSYSLNAYSPYEGWKATFVGTKGRIEAEDNHSGPGHDDPNNYIRIYNRNNELITLQSRKAGGAHGGGDQRLRRMIFVGDVADPLGQMAGSRAGAMSLLIGAAANLSIAGSKQVVIEDLLKETVTS
;
A
#
# COMPACT_ATOMS: atom_id res chain seq x y z
N MET A 1 -7.68 -10.51 26.68
CA MET A 1 -7.78 -10.41 25.22
C MET A 1 -7.60 -8.93 24.88
N LYS A 2 -6.76 -8.60 23.89
CA LYS A 2 -6.58 -7.20 23.46
C LYS A 2 -7.81 -6.70 22.71
N LYS A 3 -8.15 -5.44 22.93
CA LYS A 3 -9.30 -4.74 22.32
C LYS A 3 -8.84 -3.85 21.17
N TYR A 4 -9.54 -3.92 20.08
CA TYR A 4 -9.25 -3.15 18.87
C TYR A 4 -10.48 -2.37 18.42
N ALA A 5 -10.25 -1.20 17.82
CA ALA A 5 -11.30 -0.46 17.10
C ALA A 5 -10.85 -0.22 15.66
N ILE A 6 -11.80 0.00 14.75
CA ILE A 6 -11.53 0.34 13.35
C ILE A 6 -12.07 1.72 13.04
N VAL A 7 -11.25 2.56 12.42
CA VAL A 7 -11.66 3.81 11.79
C VAL A 7 -11.47 3.73 10.27
N GLY A 8 -12.56 4.00 9.54
CA GLY A 8 -12.61 3.84 8.08
C GLY A 8 -13.15 2.46 7.66
N ALA A 9 -14.36 2.42 7.10
CA ALA A 9 -15.07 1.20 6.70
C ALA A 9 -14.95 0.92 5.19
N GLY A 10 -13.75 1.01 4.63
CA GLY A 10 -13.50 0.69 3.23
C GLY A 10 -13.40 -0.83 2.95
N GLY A 11 -13.31 -1.21 1.67
CA GLY A 11 -13.18 -2.62 1.27
C GLY A 11 -11.95 -3.30 1.88
N ARG A 12 -10.87 -2.55 2.13
CA ARG A 12 -9.67 -3.06 2.82
C ARG A 12 -9.95 -3.37 4.29
N ALA A 13 -10.64 -2.48 5.00
CA ALA A 13 -11.08 -2.73 6.38
C ALA A 13 -11.91 -4.00 6.48
N LEU A 14 -12.85 -4.17 5.55
CA LEU A 14 -13.74 -5.32 5.50
C LEU A 14 -12.99 -6.65 5.32
N GLY A 15 -12.14 -6.74 4.29
CA GLY A 15 -11.45 -7.98 3.91
C GLY A 15 -10.27 -8.33 4.82
N MET A 16 -9.45 -7.33 5.16
CA MET A 16 -8.23 -7.55 5.94
C MET A 16 -8.50 -7.70 7.43
N PHE A 17 -9.50 -6.99 7.98
CA PHE A 17 -9.70 -6.90 9.42
C PHE A 17 -11.06 -7.39 9.89
N ALA A 18 -12.17 -6.80 9.46
CA ALA A 18 -13.50 -7.04 10.04
C ALA A 18 -13.92 -8.52 9.98
N LYS A 19 -13.90 -9.14 8.80
CA LYS A 19 -14.23 -10.56 8.63
C LYS A 19 -13.34 -11.50 9.47
N PRO A 20 -12.01 -11.29 9.54
CA PRO A 20 -11.13 -12.03 10.43
C PRO A 20 -11.49 -11.96 11.92
N PHE A 21 -11.96 -10.81 12.43
CA PHE A 21 -12.40 -10.71 13.83
C PHE A 21 -13.61 -11.61 14.12
N ALA A 22 -14.53 -11.77 13.16
CA ALA A 22 -15.66 -12.67 13.30
C ALA A 22 -15.31 -14.17 13.13
N SER A 23 -14.12 -14.50 12.65
CA SER A 23 -13.70 -15.86 12.29
C SER A 23 -12.36 -16.28 12.91
N GLU A 24 -11.24 -16.06 12.22
CA GLU A 24 -9.91 -16.56 12.60
C GLU A 24 -9.34 -15.94 13.88
N LEU A 25 -9.77 -14.72 14.24
CA LEU A 25 -9.33 -14.01 15.44
C LEU A 25 -10.29 -14.16 16.62
N LYS A 26 -11.39 -14.89 16.44
CA LYS A 26 -12.37 -15.13 17.50
C LYS A 26 -11.71 -15.84 18.70
N GLY A 27 -11.83 -15.22 19.88
CA GLY A 27 -11.18 -15.72 21.10
C GLY A 27 -9.70 -15.33 21.25
N VAL A 28 -9.09 -14.67 20.24
CA VAL A 28 -7.71 -14.19 20.26
C VAL A 28 -7.67 -12.68 20.47
N ALA A 29 -8.50 -11.95 19.72
CA ALA A 29 -8.61 -10.49 19.75
C ALA A 29 -10.09 -10.09 19.72
N GLU A 30 -10.43 -8.92 20.27
CA GLU A 30 -11.78 -8.40 20.34
C GLU A 30 -11.90 -7.10 19.56
N LEU A 31 -12.87 -7.01 18.63
CA LEU A 31 -13.22 -5.76 17.99
C LEU A 31 -14.33 -5.08 18.79
N VAL A 32 -14.04 -3.93 19.39
CA VAL A 32 -14.93 -3.25 20.35
C VAL A 32 -15.60 -1.99 19.80
N GLY A 33 -15.20 -1.52 18.61
CA GLY A 33 -15.80 -0.33 18.01
C GLY A 33 -15.47 -0.17 16.54
N VAL A 34 -16.39 0.44 15.81
CA VAL A 34 -16.27 0.85 14.40
C VAL A 34 -16.70 2.29 14.27
N TYR A 35 -15.94 3.08 13.52
CA TYR A 35 -16.33 4.42 13.11
C TYR A 35 -16.04 4.65 11.62
N ASP A 36 -16.99 5.15 10.88
CA ASP A 36 -16.83 5.69 9.52
C ASP A 36 -17.83 6.84 9.33
N VAL A 37 -17.44 7.84 8.56
CA VAL A 37 -18.34 8.97 8.19
C VAL A 37 -19.54 8.51 7.36
N ASN A 38 -19.47 7.35 6.74
CA ASN A 38 -20.54 6.76 5.94
C ASN A 38 -21.27 5.67 6.74
N PRO A 39 -22.52 5.91 7.18
CA PRO A 39 -23.27 4.99 8.04
C PRO A 39 -23.59 3.65 7.37
N VAL A 40 -23.74 3.63 6.04
CA VAL A 40 -24.00 2.39 5.28
C VAL A 40 -22.79 1.47 5.34
N ARG A 41 -21.59 2.00 5.07
CA ARG A 41 -20.35 1.22 5.15
C ARG A 41 -20.01 0.81 6.58
N ALA A 42 -20.21 1.69 7.56
CA ALA A 42 -20.02 1.36 8.97
C ALA A 42 -20.91 0.18 9.40
N ARG A 43 -22.21 0.20 9.01
CA ARG A 43 -23.15 -0.88 9.28
C ARG A 43 -22.72 -2.20 8.65
N ILE A 44 -22.40 -2.22 7.35
CA ILE A 44 -21.98 -3.44 6.66
C ILE A 44 -20.68 -4.01 7.28
N LEU A 45 -19.74 -3.15 7.65
CA LEU A 45 -18.50 -3.59 8.31
C LEU A 45 -18.78 -4.18 9.69
N SER A 46 -19.64 -3.54 10.49
CA SER A 46 -20.07 -4.03 11.80
C SER A 46 -20.73 -5.41 11.72
N GLU A 47 -21.68 -5.59 10.81
CA GLU A 47 -22.37 -6.86 10.57
C GLU A 47 -21.36 -7.99 10.21
N GLN A 48 -20.41 -7.71 9.32
CA GLN A 48 -19.38 -8.66 8.91
C GLN A 48 -18.32 -8.94 9.99
N ALA A 49 -18.21 -8.05 10.96
CA ALA A 49 -17.33 -8.19 12.13
C ALA A 49 -18.02 -8.85 13.34
N GLY A 50 -19.24 -9.39 13.17
CA GLY A 50 -20.00 -10.02 14.24
C GLY A 50 -20.87 -9.07 15.06
N ASN A 51 -21.40 -8.03 14.43
CA ASN A 51 -22.24 -6.96 15.02
C ASN A 51 -21.48 -6.13 16.07
N THR A 52 -20.28 -5.70 15.75
CA THR A 52 -19.48 -4.80 16.57
C THR A 52 -20.18 -3.43 16.73
N PRO A 53 -20.15 -2.78 17.92
CA PRO A 53 -20.73 -1.47 18.12
C PRO A 53 -20.23 -0.42 17.12
N ILE A 54 -21.18 0.39 16.59
CA ILE A 54 -20.89 1.52 15.70
C ILE A 54 -20.99 2.80 16.53
N PHE A 55 -20.07 3.74 16.28
CA PHE A 55 -20.02 5.04 16.94
C PHE A 55 -20.19 6.16 15.92
N ASP A 56 -20.82 7.26 16.36
CA ASP A 56 -21.10 8.42 15.52
C ASP A 56 -19.87 9.35 15.35
N ASP A 57 -18.90 9.23 16.25
CA ASP A 57 -17.64 9.96 16.19
C ASP A 57 -16.46 9.17 16.79
N PHE A 58 -15.26 9.57 16.38
CA PHE A 58 -14.02 8.88 16.76
C PHE A 58 -13.71 9.01 18.26
N ASP A 59 -13.92 10.18 18.87
CA ASP A 59 -13.57 10.41 20.28
C ASP A 59 -14.49 9.66 21.23
N THR A 60 -15.78 9.62 20.92
CA THR A 60 -16.75 8.79 21.63
C THR A 60 -16.37 7.32 21.53
N MET A 61 -15.98 6.84 20.34
CA MET A 61 -15.50 5.47 20.17
C MET A 61 -14.30 5.17 21.09
N ILE A 62 -13.30 6.04 21.11
CA ILE A 62 -12.12 5.85 21.97
C ILE A 62 -12.49 5.85 23.45
N SER A 63 -13.28 6.84 23.91
CA SER A 63 -13.60 7.04 25.31
C SER A 63 -14.49 5.95 25.91
N VAL A 64 -15.44 5.43 25.09
CA VAL A 64 -16.40 4.41 25.51
C VAL A 64 -15.86 3.00 25.32
N ALA A 65 -15.35 2.66 24.13
CA ALA A 65 -14.87 1.32 23.80
C ALA A 65 -13.50 1.01 24.43
N LYS A 66 -12.69 2.02 24.72
CA LYS A 66 -11.35 1.93 25.34
C LYS A 66 -10.49 0.84 24.70
N PRO A 67 -10.18 0.95 23.40
CA PRO A 67 -9.36 -0.03 22.70
C PRO A 67 -7.89 0.07 23.16
N ASP A 68 -7.16 -1.03 23.08
CA ASP A 68 -5.70 -1.06 23.25
C ASP A 68 -4.99 -0.53 21.99
N ALA A 69 -5.62 -0.71 20.82
CA ALA A 69 -5.13 -0.22 19.54
C ALA A 69 -6.26 0.14 18.58
N VAL A 70 -5.99 1.10 17.69
CA VAL A 70 -6.92 1.48 16.60
C VAL A 70 -6.32 1.11 15.25
N ILE A 71 -7.14 0.45 14.42
CA ILE A 71 -6.82 0.11 13.03
C ILE A 71 -7.32 1.25 12.15
N VAL A 72 -6.40 1.94 11.47
CA VAL A 72 -6.66 3.10 10.62
C VAL A 72 -6.69 2.65 9.16
N THR A 73 -7.86 2.73 8.53
CA THR A 73 -8.15 2.26 7.16
C THR A 73 -8.95 3.28 6.36
N THR A 74 -8.84 4.54 6.72
CA THR A 74 -9.43 5.70 6.01
C THR A 74 -8.74 5.93 4.65
N PRO A 75 -9.16 6.90 3.83
CA PRO A 75 -8.34 7.39 2.72
C PRO A 75 -6.98 7.91 3.21
N ASP A 76 -5.93 7.72 2.40
CA ASP A 76 -4.52 7.93 2.79
C ASP A 76 -4.25 9.30 3.42
N HIS A 77 -4.86 10.37 2.89
CA HIS A 77 -4.65 11.73 3.38
C HIS A 77 -5.21 12.02 4.77
N LEU A 78 -5.97 11.08 5.34
CA LEU A 78 -6.54 11.16 6.68
C LEU A 78 -5.82 10.25 7.67
N HIS A 79 -4.87 9.42 7.22
CA HIS A 79 -4.18 8.48 8.10
C HIS A 79 -3.46 9.20 9.23
N ASP A 80 -2.72 10.27 8.94
CA ASP A 80 -1.99 11.07 9.95
C ASP A 80 -2.91 11.59 11.04
N TYR A 81 -4.07 12.13 10.68
CA TYR A 81 -5.04 12.67 11.64
C TYR A 81 -5.47 11.59 12.63
N TYR A 82 -5.89 10.42 12.15
CA TYR A 82 -6.37 9.35 13.04
C TYR A 82 -5.23 8.63 13.77
N ILE A 83 -4.06 8.48 13.16
CA ILE A 83 -2.88 7.91 13.84
C ILE A 83 -2.49 8.79 15.03
N ILE A 84 -2.32 10.09 14.83
CA ILE A 84 -1.89 11.02 15.89
C ILE A 84 -2.90 11.03 17.04
N ARG A 85 -4.20 11.16 16.74
CA ARG A 85 -5.26 11.13 17.76
C ARG A 85 -5.31 9.81 18.53
N THR A 86 -5.07 8.70 17.84
CA THR A 86 -4.96 7.37 18.46
C THR A 86 -3.82 7.32 19.47
N LEU A 87 -2.63 7.78 19.07
CA LEU A 87 -1.45 7.80 19.95
C LEU A 87 -1.67 8.73 21.15
N GLU A 88 -2.25 9.92 20.94
CA GLU A 88 -2.57 10.90 21.98
C GLU A 88 -3.62 10.39 22.98
N ALA A 89 -4.54 9.55 22.51
CA ALA A 89 -5.50 8.87 23.37
C ALA A 89 -4.91 7.68 24.15
N GLY A 90 -3.61 7.43 24.03
CA GLY A 90 -2.91 6.37 24.75
C GLY A 90 -3.07 4.98 24.14
N CYS A 91 -3.47 4.87 22.86
CA CYS A 91 -3.61 3.63 22.11
C CYS A 91 -2.47 3.45 21.10
N ASP A 92 -2.11 2.20 20.78
CA ASP A 92 -1.25 1.91 19.63
C ASP A 92 -2.03 2.10 18.33
N ALA A 93 -1.37 2.52 17.23
CA ALA A 93 -1.99 2.67 15.92
C ALA A 93 -1.53 1.56 14.97
N ILE A 94 -2.48 0.92 14.28
CA ILE A 94 -2.22 -0.04 13.19
C ILE A 94 -2.72 0.62 11.92
N SER A 95 -1.80 1.18 11.13
CA SER A 95 -2.15 1.92 9.91
C SER A 95 -2.07 1.05 8.68
N GLU A 96 -3.09 1.13 7.81
CA GLU A 96 -2.90 0.70 6.43
C GLU A 96 -1.84 1.56 5.74
N LYS A 97 -1.29 1.00 4.68
CA LYS A 97 -0.31 1.69 3.85
C LYS A 97 -1.02 2.57 2.78
N PRO A 98 -0.37 3.66 2.37
CA PRO A 98 0.82 4.31 2.91
C PRO A 98 0.55 4.88 4.30
N MET A 99 1.57 5.08 5.11
CA MET A 99 1.40 5.62 6.46
C MET A 99 0.72 6.99 6.45
N THR A 100 0.99 7.83 5.44
CA THR A 100 0.32 9.09 5.11
C THR A 100 0.69 9.53 3.69
N THR A 101 0.45 10.79 3.29
CA THR A 101 0.59 11.27 1.90
C THR A 101 1.74 12.24 1.63
N ASP A 102 2.41 12.75 2.66
CA ASP A 102 3.49 13.72 2.50
C ASP A 102 4.49 13.69 3.67
N ALA A 103 5.59 14.45 3.51
CA ALA A 103 6.67 14.46 4.49
C ALA A 103 6.32 15.20 5.79
N GLU A 104 5.51 16.24 5.74
CA GLU A 104 5.10 17.02 6.92
C GLU A 104 4.25 16.15 7.85
N LYS A 105 3.22 15.52 7.32
CA LYS A 105 2.36 14.57 8.04
C LYS A 105 3.15 13.39 8.58
N CYS A 106 4.14 12.92 7.81
CA CYS A 106 5.03 11.85 8.23
C CYS A 106 5.84 12.25 9.46
N ARG A 107 6.42 13.46 9.49
CA ARG A 107 7.11 14.01 10.66
C ARG A 107 6.19 14.10 11.88
N ALA A 108 4.98 14.64 11.68
CA ALA A 108 3.99 14.78 12.75
C ALA A 108 3.63 13.43 13.42
N ILE A 109 3.50 12.36 12.63
CA ILE A 109 3.28 11.00 13.15
C ILE A 109 4.48 10.54 14.00
N ILE A 110 5.72 10.68 13.48
CA ILE A 110 6.94 10.27 14.19
C ILE A 110 7.09 11.03 15.51
N GLU A 111 6.80 12.33 15.52
CA GLU A 111 6.83 13.17 16.71
C GLU A 111 5.75 12.77 17.73
N ALA A 112 4.53 12.47 17.27
CA ALA A 112 3.47 11.99 18.14
C ALA A 112 3.82 10.63 18.76
N GLU A 113 4.36 9.69 17.98
CA GLU A 113 4.84 8.39 18.48
C GLU A 113 5.91 8.58 19.58
N LYS A 114 6.89 9.45 19.32
CA LYS A 114 7.96 9.77 20.27
C LYS A 114 7.41 10.44 21.55
N ARG A 115 6.49 11.40 21.40
CA ARG A 115 5.91 12.15 22.53
C ARG A 115 5.04 11.28 23.42
N THR A 116 4.26 10.38 22.84
CA THR A 116 3.29 9.55 23.58
C THR A 116 3.88 8.23 24.09
N GLY A 117 5.01 7.78 23.52
CA GLY A 117 5.58 6.47 23.81
C GLY A 117 4.73 5.29 23.30
N LYS A 118 3.70 5.56 22.50
CA LYS A 118 2.87 4.55 21.82
C LYS A 118 3.50 4.16 20.50
N ARG A 119 2.99 3.11 19.85
CA ARG A 119 3.61 2.54 18.65
C ARG A 119 2.71 2.66 17.44
N VAL A 120 3.34 2.87 16.30
CA VAL A 120 2.70 2.76 14.99
C VAL A 120 3.17 1.47 14.32
N ILE A 121 2.23 0.65 13.87
CA ILE A 121 2.48 -0.51 12.98
C ILE A 121 1.93 -0.14 11.61
N VAL A 122 2.74 -0.30 10.56
CA VAL A 122 2.31 -0.08 9.18
C VAL A 122 2.17 -1.44 8.48
N THR A 123 1.03 -1.68 7.84
CA THR A 123 0.64 -3.00 7.34
C THR A 123 1.28 -3.37 6.00
N PHE A 124 2.59 -3.43 5.93
CA PHE A 124 3.35 -3.87 4.75
C PHE A 124 3.28 -5.40 4.58
N ASN A 125 2.17 -5.88 4.09
CA ASN A 125 1.88 -7.30 3.89
C ASN A 125 2.80 -8.00 2.89
N CYS A 126 3.40 -7.27 1.94
CA CYS A 126 4.32 -7.85 0.96
C CYS A 126 5.56 -8.48 1.61
N ARG A 127 6.02 -7.96 2.77
CA ARG A 127 7.11 -8.57 3.54
C ARG A 127 6.81 -9.98 4.04
N PHE A 128 5.52 -10.38 4.03
CA PHE A 128 5.02 -11.66 4.52
C PHE A 128 4.68 -12.66 3.42
N MET A 129 4.84 -12.27 2.14
CA MET A 129 4.69 -13.18 1.01
C MET A 129 5.87 -14.17 0.97
N PRO A 130 5.65 -15.51 0.93
CA PRO A 130 6.74 -16.49 1.01
C PRO A 130 7.84 -16.30 -0.03
N TYR A 131 7.45 -15.94 -1.24
CA TYR A 131 8.39 -15.68 -2.32
C TYR A 131 9.28 -14.45 -2.04
N VAL A 132 8.69 -13.37 -1.51
CA VAL A 132 9.39 -12.15 -1.09
C VAL A 132 10.32 -12.42 0.09
N VAL A 133 9.86 -13.25 1.04
CA VAL A 133 10.66 -13.72 2.19
C VAL A 133 11.87 -14.52 1.71
N ARG A 134 11.69 -15.44 0.76
CA ARG A 134 12.80 -16.27 0.25
C ARG A 134 13.89 -15.42 -0.40
N ILE A 135 13.52 -14.37 -1.12
CA ILE A 135 14.51 -13.41 -1.66
C ILE A 135 15.29 -12.75 -0.51
N LYS A 136 14.58 -12.28 0.55
CA LYS A 136 15.23 -11.67 1.72
C LYS A 136 16.23 -12.61 2.39
N GLU A 137 15.89 -13.88 2.55
CA GLU A 137 16.78 -14.90 3.12
C GLU A 137 18.07 -15.04 2.30
N LEU A 138 17.95 -15.21 0.98
CA LEU A 138 19.09 -15.33 0.07
C LEU A 138 20.02 -14.11 0.13
N LEU A 139 19.44 -12.90 0.17
CA LEU A 139 20.23 -11.68 0.29
C LEU A 139 20.91 -11.57 1.65
N LYS A 140 20.22 -11.95 2.74
CA LYS A 140 20.77 -11.97 4.10
C LYS A 140 21.88 -13.01 4.27
N GLU A 141 21.77 -14.16 3.61
CA GLU A 141 22.79 -15.22 3.57
C GLU A 141 24.04 -14.79 2.78
N GLY A 142 23.99 -13.67 2.05
CA GLY A 142 25.09 -13.17 1.23
C GLY A 142 25.34 -14.00 -0.04
N THR A 143 24.30 -14.65 -0.57
CA THR A 143 24.37 -15.52 -1.76
C THR A 143 25.02 -14.85 -2.95
N ILE A 144 24.81 -13.54 -3.14
CA ILE A 144 25.45 -12.74 -4.19
C ILE A 144 26.45 -11.71 -3.67
N GLY A 145 26.81 -11.80 -2.39
CA GLY A 145 27.70 -10.84 -1.72
C GLY A 145 27.04 -9.51 -1.42
N ASP A 146 27.79 -8.40 -1.39
CA ASP A 146 27.27 -7.07 -1.17
C ASP A 146 26.43 -6.63 -2.39
N ILE A 147 25.23 -6.10 -2.16
CA ILE A 147 24.32 -5.70 -3.22
C ILE A 147 24.71 -4.31 -3.71
N LEU A 148 25.03 -4.20 -5.00
CA LEU A 148 25.47 -2.96 -5.63
C LEU A 148 24.35 -2.26 -6.39
N HIS A 149 23.45 -3.04 -7.02
CA HIS A 149 22.34 -2.51 -7.83
C HIS A 149 21.10 -3.38 -7.70
N VAL A 150 19.93 -2.71 -7.67
CA VAL A 150 18.60 -3.32 -7.75
C VAL A 150 17.85 -2.71 -8.93
N SER A 151 17.26 -3.54 -9.79
CA SER A 151 16.27 -3.11 -10.78
C SER A 151 14.93 -3.70 -10.41
N LEU A 152 13.90 -2.88 -10.28
CA LEU A 152 12.54 -3.32 -10.00
C LEU A 152 11.57 -2.68 -10.99
N ASN A 153 10.91 -3.50 -11.80
CA ASN A 153 9.89 -3.05 -12.73
C ASN A 153 8.53 -3.61 -12.31
N TRP A 154 7.53 -2.75 -12.21
CA TRP A 154 6.16 -3.12 -11.88
C TRP A 154 5.20 -2.67 -12.98
N SER A 155 4.34 -3.58 -13.41
CA SER A 155 3.29 -3.30 -14.37
C SER A 155 1.95 -3.63 -13.76
N LEU A 156 1.04 -2.66 -13.78
CA LEU A 156 -0.37 -2.89 -13.48
C LEU A 156 -1.11 -3.13 -14.80
N ASP A 157 -2.00 -4.12 -14.83
CA ASP A 157 -2.88 -4.30 -15.98
C ASP A 157 -3.93 -3.20 -16.05
N THR A 158 -4.59 -3.07 -17.18
CA THR A 158 -5.62 -2.03 -17.41
C THR A 158 -6.80 -2.13 -16.45
N ARG A 159 -7.07 -3.31 -15.89
CA ARG A 159 -8.15 -3.52 -14.92
C ARG A 159 -7.80 -2.95 -13.54
N HIS A 160 -6.64 -3.32 -13.01
CA HIS A 160 -6.16 -2.83 -11.71
C HIS A 160 -5.69 -1.37 -11.81
N GLY A 161 -4.99 -1.02 -12.89
CA GLY A 161 -4.57 0.36 -13.13
C GLY A 161 -5.75 1.32 -13.19
N ALA A 162 -6.77 1.02 -14.01
CA ALA A 162 -7.98 1.84 -14.11
C ALA A 162 -8.66 2.08 -12.76
N ASP A 163 -8.56 1.13 -11.83
CA ASP A 163 -9.17 1.26 -10.51
C ASP A 163 -8.63 2.46 -9.72
N TYR A 164 -7.36 2.80 -9.86
CA TYR A 164 -6.77 3.99 -9.23
C TYR A 164 -7.25 5.30 -9.86
N PHE A 165 -7.57 5.28 -11.15
CA PHE A 165 -8.06 6.46 -11.87
C PHE A 165 -9.59 6.65 -11.76
N ARG A 166 -10.32 5.68 -11.19
CA ARG A 166 -11.77 5.79 -10.86
C ARG A 166 -12.04 6.32 -9.47
N ARG A 167 -11.18 5.95 -8.51
CA ARG A 167 -11.40 6.16 -7.10
C ARG A 167 -10.79 7.47 -6.63
N TRP A 168 -10.97 7.80 -5.34
CA TRP A 168 -10.38 8.98 -4.70
C TRP A 168 -8.85 9.08 -4.88
N HIS A 169 -8.18 7.97 -5.21
CA HIS A 169 -6.74 7.93 -5.52
C HIS A 169 -6.35 8.79 -6.72
N ARG A 170 -7.31 9.07 -7.62
CA ARG A 170 -7.11 9.84 -8.86
C ARG A 170 -6.57 11.25 -8.66
N GLN A 171 -6.61 11.75 -7.41
CA GLN A 171 -6.16 13.08 -7.04
C GLN A 171 -4.95 13.02 -6.12
N MET A 172 -3.88 13.74 -6.48
CA MET A 172 -2.62 13.83 -5.71
C MET A 172 -2.87 14.21 -4.25
N LYS A 173 -3.78 15.15 -3.99
CA LYS A 173 -4.12 15.59 -2.63
C LYS A 173 -4.66 14.48 -1.73
N ASN A 174 -5.23 13.43 -2.32
CA ASN A 174 -5.84 12.33 -1.57
C ASN A 174 -4.90 11.14 -1.38
N SER A 175 -4.00 10.91 -2.33
CA SER A 175 -3.17 9.68 -2.39
C SER A 175 -1.66 9.92 -2.50
N GLY A 176 -1.24 11.15 -2.84
CA GLY A 176 0.14 11.41 -3.25
C GLY A 176 0.53 10.77 -4.59
N GLY A 177 -0.45 10.26 -5.37
CA GLY A 177 -0.24 9.55 -6.63
C GLY A 177 0.29 8.13 -6.47
N LEU A 178 0.46 7.41 -7.59
CA LEU A 178 0.85 6.00 -7.57
C LEU A 178 2.27 5.76 -7.06
N LEU A 179 3.20 6.70 -7.24
CA LEU A 179 4.56 6.60 -6.67
C LEU A 179 4.56 6.60 -5.13
N LEU A 180 3.51 7.13 -4.51
CA LEU A 180 3.34 7.08 -3.07
C LEU A 180 2.34 5.98 -2.69
N HIS A 181 1.11 6.03 -3.16
CA HIS A 181 0.05 5.10 -2.76
C HIS A 181 0.38 3.64 -3.07
N LYS A 182 0.75 3.33 -4.34
CA LYS A 182 1.02 1.95 -4.77
C LYS A 182 2.48 1.56 -4.52
N SER A 183 3.41 2.43 -4.94
CA SER A 183 4.83 2.11 -4.91
C SER A 183 5.42 2.08 -3.50
N THR A 184 4.71 2.57 -2.50
CA THR A 184 5.15 2.44 -1.09
C THR A 184 5.39 0.97 -0.70
N HIS A 185 4.58 0.02 -1.19
CA HIS A 185 4.85 -1.41 -1.00
C HIS A 185 6.16 -1.86 -1.64
N HIS A 186 6.41 -1.36 -2.85
CA HIS A 186 7.58 -1.74 -3.64
C HIS A 186 8.85 -1.16 -3.02
N PHE A 187 8.82 0.09 -2.61
CA PHE A 187 9.93 0.76 -1.94
C PHE A 187 10.21 0.15 -0.57
N ASP A 188 9.15 -0.18 0.17
CA ASP A 188 9.28 -0.87 1.44
C ASP A 188 9.95 -2.24 1.28
N MET A 189 9.55 -3.03 0.28
CA MET A 189 10.20 -4.32 -0.02
C MET A 189 11.69 -4.15 -0.29
N VAL A 190 12.08 -3.16 -1.12
CA VAL A 190 13.49 -2.93 -1.46
C VAL A 190 14.27 -2.44 -0.25
N ASN A 191 13.75 -1.47 0.50
CA ASN A 191 14.38 -0.99 1.74
C ASN A 191 14.63 -2.15 2.73
N TRP A 192 13.62 -3.02 2.89
CA TRP A 192 13.70 -4.19 3.76
C TRP A 192 14.66 -5.25 3.22
N TRP A 193 14.63 -5.55 1.91
CA TRP A 193 15.56 -6.50 1.28
C TRP A 193 17.01 -6.06 1.47
N LEU A 194 17.31 -4.78 1.25
CA LEU A 194 18.66 -4.19 1.39
C LEU A 194 19.06 -4.00 2.86
N ASN A 195 18.10 -3.95 3.78
CA ASN A 195 18.33 -3.47 5.15
C ASN A 195 19.09 -2.13 5.14
N ASP A 196 18.59 -1.18 4.33
CA ASP A 196 19.19 0.12 4.07
C ASP A 196 18.12 1.19 3.91
N GLU A 197 18.50 2.46 4.00
CA GLU A 197 17.62 3.59 3.86
C GLU A 197 17.94 4.41 2.61
N PRO A 198 16.92 4.97 1.91
CA PRO A 198 17.14 5.82 0.76
C PRO A 198 17.83 7.12 1.16
N GLU A 199 18.74 7.59 0.31
CA GLU A 199 19.51 8.84 0.48
C GLU A 199 18.99 9.92 -0.47
N THR A 200 18.93 9.62 -1.78
CA THR A 200 18.49 10.57 -2.81
C THR A 200 17.59 9.91 -3.85
N VAL A 201 16.70 10.71 -4.45
CA VAL A 201 15.76 10.29 -5.49
C VAL A 201 15.80 11.25 -6.68
N TYR A 202 15.80 10.70 -7.90
CA TYR A 202 15.51 11.43 -9.15
C TYR A 202 14.43 10.66 -9.92
N ALA A 203 13.40 11.37 -10.43
CA ALA A 203 12.23 10.73 -11.02
C ALA A 203 11.68 11.48 -12.24
N ASN A 204 11.03 10.71 -13.12
CA ASN A 204 10.19 11.19 -14.21
C ASN A 204 8.79 10.60 -14.09
N GLY A 205 7.77 11.37 -14.42
CA GLY A 205 6.39 10.93 -14.40
C GLY A 205 5.56 11.66 -15.46
N SER A 206 4.62 10.93 -16.06
CA SER A 206 3.71 11.47 -17.08
C SER A 206 2.34 10.82 -16.94
N ARG A 207 1.30 11.54 -17.38
CA ARG A 207 -0.05 11.00 -17.56
C ARG A 207 -0.30 10.92 -19.07
N LEU A 208 -0.24 9.71 -19.61
CA LEU A 208 -0.26 9.47 -21.06
C LEU A 208 -1.46 8.63 -21.52
N PHE A 209 -1.98 7.80 -20.65
CA PHE A 209 -3.03 6.84 -20.99
C PHE A 209 -4.39 7.21 -20.36
N TYR A 210 -4.44 7.50 -19.07
CA TYR A 210 -5.64 7.92 -18.35
C TYR A 210 -5.76 9.46 -18.29
N GLY A 211 -6.89 9.95 -17.72
CA GLY A 211 -7.17 11.38 -17.70
C GLY A 211 -7.77 11.85 -19.03
N PRO A 212 -7.77 13.15 -19.36
CA PRO A 212 -8.46 13.70 -20.51
C PRO A 212 -7.74 13.40 -21.85
N THR A 213 -7.47 12.13 -22.12
CA THR A 213 -6.75 11.64 -23.30
C THR A 213 -7.66 11.28 -24.48
N ARG A 214 -8.99 11.30 -24.29
CA ARG A 214 -9.98 11.09 -25.34
C ARG A 214 -11.22 11.98 -25.15
N GLU A 215 -11.99 12.19 -26.22
CA GLU A 215 -13.22 12.99 -26.19
C GLU A 215 -14.39 12.25 -25.61
N GLU A 216 -14.51 10.93 -25.88
CA GLU A 216 -15.57 10.05 -25.38
C GLU A 216 -15.37 9.77 -23.89
N ARG A 217 -15.88 10.67 -23.04
CA ARG A 217 -15.80 10.59 -21.59
C ARG A 217 -17.05 11.13 -20.91
N GLY A 218 -17.29 10.71 -19.69
CA GLY A 218 -18.38 11.18 -18.82
C GLY A 218 -17.88 11.50 -17.42
N HIS A 219 -18.79 11.78 -16.49
CA HIS A 219 -18.43 11.94 -15.07
C HIS A 219 -18.31 10.59 -14.37
N THR A 220 -19.38 9.77 -14.43
CA THR A 220 -19.45 8.41 -13.90
C THR A 220 -19.93 7.44 -14.97
N CYS A 221 -19.62 6.15 -14.85
CA CYS A 221 -20.10 5.15 -15.78
C CYS A 221 -21.63 5.07 -15.78
N SER A 222 -22.28 5.19 -14.63
CA SER A 222 -23.74 5.13 -14.47
C SER A 222 -24.48 6.27 -15.20
N THR A 223 -23.82 7.37 -15.55
CA THR A 223 -24.42 8.53 -16.24
C THR A 223 -23.79 8.78 -17.62
N CYS A 224 -22.86 7.93 -18.06
CA CYS A 224 -22.13 8.12 -19.30
C CYS A 224 -22.91 7.64 -20.51
N SER A 225 -22.91 8.41 -21.61
CA SER A 225 -23.53 8.04 -22.88
C SER A 225 -22.71 7.06 -23.72
N HIS A 226 -21.45 6.81 -23.35
CA HIS A 226 -20.50 5.99 -24.12
C HIS A 226 -20.30 4.57 -23.55
N THR A 227 -21.19 4.11 -22.65
CA THR A 227 -21.03 2.83 -21.94
C THR A 227 -20.97 1.62 -22.84
N SER A 228 -21.70 1.65 -23.99
CA SER A 228 -21.78 0.52 -24.92
C SER A 228 -20.50 0.25 -25.71
N THR A 229 -19.61 1.25 -25.82
CA THR A 229 -18.35 1.16 -26.59
C THR A 229 -17.10 1.30 -25.74
N CYS A 230 -17.25 1.62 -24.44
CA CYS A 230 -16.14 1.87 -23.56
C CYS A 230 -15.61 0.58 -22.94
N GLU A 231 -14.37 0.22 -23.24
CA GLU A 231 -13.68 -0.93 -22.64
C GLU A 231 -13.45 -0.81 -21.13
N PHE A 232 -13.57 0.40 -20.59
CA PHE A 232 -13.46 0.68 -19.15
C PHE A 232 -14.83 0.81 -18.46
N HIS A 233 -15.93 0.47 -19.13
CA HIS A 233 -17.24 0.54 -18.50
C HIS A 233 -17.29 -0.32 -17.24
N LEU A 234 -17.77 0.27 -16.15
CA LEU A 234 -17.99 -0.39 -14.87
C LEU A 234 -19.48 -0.24 -14.47
N ASP A 235 -20.23 -1.33 -14.53
CA ASP A 235 -21.54 -1.38 -13.92
C ASP A 235 -21.41 -1.61 -12.41
N ILE A 236 -21.50 -0.53 -11.65
CA ILE A 236 -21.38 -0.56 -10.18
C ILE A 236 -22.56 -1.30 -9.53
N SER A 237 -23.65 -1.51 -10.23
CA SER A 237 -24.87 -2.18 -9.76
C SER A 237 -24.93 -3.65 -10.17
N ALA A 238 -23.96 -4.16 -10.92
CA ALA A 238 -23.94 -5.52 -11.46
C ALA A 238 -24.01 -6.63 -10.39
N ASN A 239 -23.55 -6.37 -9.18
CA ASN A 239 -23.68 -7.30 -8.07
C ASN A 239 -24.13 -6.59 -6.79
N GLU A 240 -24.72 -7.33 -5.87
CA GLU A 240 -25.32 -6.80 -4.65
C GLU A 240 -24.30 -6.13 -3.74
N PHE A 241 -23.08 -6.66 -3.65
CA PHE A 241 -22.03 -6.08 -2.81
C PHE A 241 -21.63 -4.69 -3.31
N THR A 242 -21.32 -4.52 -4.60
CA THR A 242 -20.93 -3.20 -5.13
C THR A 242 -22.08 -2.22 -5.12
N ARG A 243 -23.31 -2.68 -5.31
CA ARG A 243 -24.50 -1.86 -5.21
C ARG A 243 -24.69 -1.33 -3.78
N SER A 244 -24.75 -2.22 -2.78
CA SER A 244 -25.03 -1.81 -1.40
C SER A 244 -23.85 -1.08 -0.75
N PHE A 245 -22.62 -1.54 -0.99
CA PHE A 245 -21.41 -1.01 -0.32
C PHE A 245 -20.92 0.31 -0.94
N TYR A 246 -21.18 0.55 -2.23
CA TYR A 246 -20.74 1.75 -2.94
C TYR A 246 -21.89 2.59 -3.47
N LYS A 247 -22.78 2.02 -4.33
CA LYS A 247 -23.79 2.82 -5.01
C LYS A 247 -24.82 3.43 -4.04
N GLU A 248 -25.34 2.64 -3.13
CA GLU A 248 -26.31 3.13 -2.12
C GLU A 248 -25.63 4.04 -1.08
N ALA A 249 -24.31 3.91 -0.89
CA ALA A 249 -23.55 4.71 0.05
C ALA A 249 -23.18 6.11 -0.48
N GLU A 250 -23.24 6.35 -1.80
CA GLU A 250 -22.84 7.62 -2.45
C GLU A 250 -23.54 8.85 -1.87
N VAL A 251 -24.81 8.71 -1.47
CA VAL A 251 -25.63 9.82 -0.96
C VAL A 251 -25.15 10.40 0.38
N HIS A 252 -24.33 9.64 1.12
CA HIS A 252 -23.84 10.02 2.45
C HIS A 252 -22.53 10.80 2.45
N ASP A 253 -21.66 10.54 1.46
CA ASP A 253 -20.32 11.15 1.42
C ASP A 253 -19.88 11.63 0.03
N GLY A 254 -20.71 11.45 -1.00
CA GLY A 254 -20.44 11.89 -2.35
C GLY A 254 -19.30 11.11 -3.02
N TYR A 255 -18.94 9.93 -2.50
CA TYR A 255 -17.90 9.11 -3.09
C TYR A 255 -18.45 8.20 -4.19
N PHE A 256 -18.19 8.56 -5.45
CA PHE A 256 -18.54 7.76 -6.63
C PHE A 256 -17.46 6.74 -6.95
N ARG A 257 -17.80 5.45 -6.92
CA ARG A 257 -16.87 4.35 -7.17
C ARG A 257 -16.65 4.09 -8.67
N ASP A 258 -17.57 4.54 -9.52
CA ASP A 258 -17.59 4.33 -10.97
C ASP A 258 -17.21 5.59 -11.77
N GLN A 259 -16.36 6.47 -11.23
CA GLN A 259 -15.91 7.67 -11.96
C GLN A 259 -15.17 7.29 -13.24
N CYS A 260 -15.27 8.15 -14.25
CA CYS A 260 -14.62 7.97 -15.54
C CYS A 260 -13.10 8.03 -15.39
N VAL A 261 -12.38 7.04 -15.94
CA VAL A 261 -10.92 7.00 -15.92
C VAL A 261 -10.27 8.01 -16.86
N PHE A 262 -11.08 8.71 -17.66
CA PHE A 262 -10.67 9.78 -18.58
C PHE A 262 -11.12 11.16 -18.10
N GLY A 263 -11.47 11.31 -16.81
CA GLY A 263 -11.91 12.54 -16.19
C GLY A 263 -10.83 13.64 -16.19
N GLU A 264 -11.27 14.90 -16.23
CA GLU A 264 -10.38 16.08 -16.25
C GLU A 264 -9.71 16.34 -14.90
N ASP A 265 -10.36 15.91 -13.82
CA ASP A 265 -9.90 16.07 -12.44
C ASP A 265 -8.81 15.06 -12.00
N ILE A 266 -8.35 14.20 -12.91
CA ILE A 266 -7.25 13.27 -12.67
C ILE A 266 -5.93 14.04 -12.78
N ASP A 267 -5.12 14.02 -11.71
CA ASP A 267 -3.83 14.71 -11.67
C ASP A 267 -2.65 13.80 -11.30
N ILE A 268 -2.89 12.48 -11.15
CA ILE A 268 -1.85 11.48 -10.88
C ILE A 268 -1.21 10.97 -12.18
N TYR A 269 0.03 10.49 -12.09
CA TYR A 269 0.77 9.90 -13.21
C TYR A 269 0.39 8.42 -13.41
N ASP A 270 0.48 7.95 -14.67
CA ASP A 270 0.28 6.55 -15.07
C ASP A 270 1.56 5.87 -15.59
N THR A 271 2.57 6.66 -15.93
CA THR A 271 3.87 6.24 -16.48
C THR A 271 4.98 6.88 -15.66
N MET A 272 5.76 6.08 -14.94
CA MET A 272 6.75 6.62 -14.01
C MET A 272 8.03 5.81 -14.00
N SER A 273 9.16 6.50 -13.85
CA SER A 273 10.47 5.90 -13.61
C SER A 273 11.27 6.74 -12.62
N LEU A 274 12.10 6.08 -11.82
CA LEU A 274 12.96 6.76 -10.87
C LEU A 274 14.25 5.99 -10.58
N SER A 275 15.25 6.70 -10.09
CA SER A 275 16.45 6.17 -9.48
C SER A 275 16.55 6.58 -8.01
N VAL A 276 16.99 5.64 -7.16
CA VAL A 276 17.26 5.88 -5.75
C VAL A 276 18.70 5.48 -5.43
N LYS A 277 19.42 6.38 -4.76
CA LYS A 277 20.68 6.03 -4.11
C LYS A 277 20.41 5.75 -2.64
N TYR A 278 20.94 4.65 -2.14
CA TYR A 278 20.85 4.23 -0.75
C TYR A 278 22.09 4.65 0.05
N LYS A 279 21.95 4.78 1.37
CA LYS A 279 23.03 5.27 2.26
C LYS A 279 24.31 4.41 2.21
N LYS A 280 24.17 3.08 2.03
CA LYS A 280 25.31 2.16 1.89
C LYS A 280 25.89 2.11 0.47
N GLY A 281 25.36 2.93 -0.46
CA GLY A 281 25.86 3.08 -1.81
C GLY A 281 25.14 2.25 -2.87
N THR A 282 24.25 1.33 -2.50
CA THR A 282 23.39 0.60 -3.45
C THR A 282 22.56 1.57 -4.27
N GLN A 283 22.37 1.28 -5.55
CA GLN A 283 21.52 2.05 -6.45
C GLN A 283 20.30 1.22 -6.85
N MET A 284 19.13 1.86 -6.95
CA MET A 284 17.92 1.24 -7.47
C MET A 284 17.44 1.96 -8.72
N SER A 285 17.10 1.20 -9.76
CA SER A 285 16.29 1.64 -10.89
C SER A 285 14.88 1.09 -10.74
N TYR A 286 13.87 1.94 -10.86
CA TYR A 286 12.47 1.56 -10.68
C TYR A 286 11.60 2.10 -11.81
N SER A 287 10.60 1.32 -12.24
CA SER A 287 9.54 1.79 -13.11
C SER A 287 8.16 1.24 -12.72
N LEU A 288 7.12 2.05 -12.94
CA LEU A 288 5.72 1.67 -12.81
C LEU A 288 4.93 2.21 -14.00
N ASN A 289 4.14 1.36 -14.62
CA ASN A 289 3.08 1.75 -15.54
C ASN A 289 1.73 1.16 -15.10
N ALA A 290 0.62 1.83 -15.45
CA ALA A 290 -0.71 1.47 -14.96
C ALA A 290 -1.67 0.99 -16.07
N TYR A 291 -1.15 0.61 -17.23
CA TYR A 291 -1.94 0.25 -18.42
C TYR A 291 -1.34 -0.91 -19.22
N SER A 292 -0.62 -1.79 -18.56
CA SER A 292 -0.05 -2.98 -19.20
C SER A 292 -1.16 -3.99 -19.59
N PRO A 293 -0.94 -4.83 -20.61
CA PRO A 293 -1.87 -5.92 -20.94
C PRO A 293 -1.92 -7.01 -19.86
N TYR A 294 -0.95 -7.11 -18.99
CA TYR A 294 -0.91 -8.02 -17.83
C TYR A 294 -0.18 -7.40 -16.65
N GLU A 295 -0.45 -7.91 -15.46
CA GLU A 295 0.11 -7.43 -14.21
C GLU A 295 1.22 -8.35 -13.68
N GLY A 296 2.27 -7.76 -13.14
CA GLY A 296 3.37 -8.46 -12.48
C GLY A 296 4.55 -7.55 -12.20
N TRP A 297 5.59 -8.15 -11.62
CA TRP A 297 6.84 -7.45 -11.35
C TRP A 297 8.06 -8.31 -11.65
N LYS A 298 9.16 -7.62 -11.97
CA LYS A 298 10.49 -8.23 -12.14
C LYS A 298 11.51 -7.49 -11.29
N ALA A 299 12.27 -8.25 -10.51
CA ALA A 299 13.37 -7.72 -9.71
C ALA A 299 14.70 -8.40 -10.10
N THR A 300 15.74 -7.59 -10.18
CA THR A 300 17.10 -8.06 -10.40
C THR A 300 18.00 -7.44 -9.34
N PHE A 301 18.78 -8.27 -8.67
CA PHE A 301 19.80 -7.86 -7.71
C PHE A 301 21.16 -8.22 -8.26
N VAL A 302 22.07 -7.25 -8.34
CA VAL A 302 23.45 -7.46 -8.77
C VAL A 302 24.35 -7.17 -7.58
N GLY A 303 25.12 -8.17 -7.21
CA GLY A 303 26.06 -8.09 -6.08
C GLY A 303 27.49 -8.42 -6.46
N THR A 304 28.38 -8.35 -5.48
CA THR A 304 29.83 -8.57 -5.67
C THR A 304 30.18 -10.00 -6.06
N LYS A 305 29.30 -11.00 -5.79
CA LYS A 305 29.54 -12.41 -6.06
C LYS A 305 28.59 -13.02 -7.09
N GLY A 306 27.59 -12.27 -7.57
CA GLY A 306 26.62 -12.82 -8.51
C GLY A 306 25.39 -11.95 -8.71
N ARG A 307 24.33 -12.57 -9.23
CA ARG A 307 23.09 -11.94 -9.59
C ARG A 307 21.90 -12.81 -9.19
N ILE A 308 20.84 -12.19 -8.68
CA ILE A 308 19.54 -12.84 -8.47
C ILE A 308 18.51 -12.19 -9.42
N GLU A 309 17.71 -13.02 -10.09
CA GLU A 309 16.54 -12.61 -10.87
C GLU A 309 15.30 -13.27 -10.30
N ALA A 310 14.24 -12.47 -10.13
CA ALA A 310 12.96 -12.88 -9.60
C ALA A 310 11.84 -12.21 -10.36
N GLU A 311 10.75 -12.93 -10.61
CA GLU A 311 9.54 -12.37 -11.22
C GLU A 311 8.29 -13.03 -10.64
N ASP A 312 7.21 -12.26 -10.56
CA ASP A 312 5.89 -12.75 -10.14
C ASP A 312 4.81 -12.11 -11.02
N ASN A 313 4.17 -12.92 -11.86
CA ASN A 313 3.10 -12.50 -12.73
C ASN A 313 1.75 -12.81 -12.07
N HIS A 314 0.96 -11.77 -11.88
CA HIS A 314 -0.37 -11.83 -11.28
C HIS A 314 -1.47 -12.08 -12.33
N SER A 315 -1.17 -11.81 -13.61
CA SER A 315 -1.97 -12.15 -14.79
C SER A 315 -1.06 -12.35 -16.00
N GLY A 316 -1.61 -12.85 -17.12
CA GLY A 316 -0.86 -13.01 -18.36
C GLY A 316 0.09 -14.19 -18.40
N PRO A 317 1.19 -14.12 -19.15
CA PRO A 317 2.11 -15.24 -19.36
C PRO A 317 2.69 -15.79 -18.06
N GLY A 318 2.62 -17.11 -17.86
CA GLY A 318 3.16 -17.78 -16.66
C GLY A 318 2.34 -17.59 -15.37
N HIS A 319 1.17 -16.92 -15.45
CA HIS A 319 0.29 -16.76 -14.28
C HIS A 319 -0.20 -18.12 -13.76
N ASP A 320 -0.54 -19.04 -14.65
CA ASP A 320 -1.07 -20.37 -14.30
C ASP A 320 -0.01 -21.35 -13.80
N ASP A 321 1.28 -21.02 -13.90
CA ASP A 321 2.32 -21.82 -13.26
C ASP A 321 2.12 -21.78 -11.74
N PRO A 322 2.00 -22.94 -11.07
CA PRO A 322 1.82 -22.98 -9.63
C PRO A 322 3.06 -22.52 -8.83
N ASN A 323 4.14 -22.19 -9.52
CA ASN A 323 5.40 -21.80 -8.92
C ASN A 323 5.91 -20.46 -9.44
N ASN A 324 6.65 -19.78 -8.59
CA ASN A 324 7.58 -18.71 -8.94
C ASN A 324 9.01 -19.25 -8.90
N TYR A 325 9.90 -18.63 -9.67
CA TYR A 325 11.29 -19.07 -9.79
C TYR A 325 12.26 -17.95 -9.42
N ILE A 326 13.28 -18.27 -8.61
CA ILE A 326 14.40 -17.39 -8.33
C ILE A 326 15.60 -17.96 -9.05
N ARG A 327 16.20 -17.21 -9.98
CA ARG A 327 17.40 -17.58 -10.71
C ARG A 327 18.60 -16.88 -10.09
N ILE A 328 19.63 -17.66 -9.76
CA ILE A 328 20.86 -17.19 -9.13
C ILE A 328 22.01 -17.52 -10.07
N TYR A 329 22.74 -16.50 -10.50
CA TYR A 329 23.94 -16.64 -11.32
C TYR A 329 25.16 -16.25 -10.48
N ASN A 330 26.15 -17.10 -10.41
CA ASN A 330 27.45 -16.76 -9.83
C ASN A 330 28.37 -16.09 -10.86
N ARG A 331 29.57 -15.71 -10.45
CA ARG A 331 30.54 -15.07 -11.36
C ARG A 331 31.09 -15.95 -12.46
N ASN A 332 30.96 -17.26 -12.33
CA ASN A 332 31.33 -18.24 -13.37
C ASN A 332 30.18 -18.49 -14.37
N ASN A 333 29.08 -17.73 -14.25
CA ASN A 333 27.86 -17.89 -15.05
C ASN A 333 27.14 -19.23 -14.83
N GLU A 334 27.35 -19.85 -13.68
CA GLU A 334 26.62 -21.05 -13.27
C GLU A 334 25.24 -20.64 -12.74
N LEU A 335 24.21 -21.32 -13.20
CA LEU A 335 22.81 -21.04 -12.84
C LEU A 335 22.28 -22.02 -11.80
N ILE A 336 21.74 -21.49 -10.71
CA ILE A 336 20.90 -22.21 -9.78
C ILE A 336 19.47 -21.65 -9.90
N THR A 337 18.49 -22.52 -10.09
CA THR A 337 17.08 -22.14 -10.08
C THR A 337 16.40 -22.71 -8.84
N LEU A 338 15.86 -21.82 -8.02
CA LEU A 338 15.02 -22.20 -6.87
C LEU A 338 13.55 -22.04 -7.25
N GLN A 339 12.77 -23.03 -6.90
CA GLN A 339 11.32 -23.06 -7.11
C GLN A 339 10.60 -22.70 -5.81
N SER A 340 9.63 -21.82 -5.88
CA SER A 340 8.78 -21.42 -4.76
C SER A 340 7.32 -21.57 -5.17
N ARG A 341 6.57 -22.44 -4.49
CA ARG A 341 5.14 -22.62 -4.76
C ARG A 341 4.38 -21.33 -4.45
N LYS A 342 3.54 -20.88 -5.38
CA LYS A 342 2.66 -19.73 -5.16
C LYS A 342 1.72 -20.02 -3.99
N ALA A 343 1.69 -19.12 -3.00
CA ALA A 343 0.80 -19.23 -1.87
C ALA A 343 -0.57 -18.66 -2.24
N GLY A 344 -1.63 -19.35 -1.84
CA GLY A 344 -3.00 -18.88 -1.99
C GLY A 344 -3.35 -17.77 -1.00
N GLY A 345 -4.48 -17.10 -1.24
CA GLY A 345 -5.00 -16.02 -0.41
C GLY A 345 -4.57 -14.62 -0.88
N ALA A 346 -5.14 -13.60 -0.26
CA ALA A 346 -4.86 -12.20 -0.61
C ALA A 346 -3.36 -11.90 -0.42
N HIS A 347 -2.79 -11.19 -1.41
CA HIS A 347 -1.36 -10.86 -1.45
C HIS A 347 -0.46 -12.10 -1.25
N GLY A 348 -0.75 -13.21 -1.98
CA GLY A 348 0.05 -14.43 -1.87
C GLY A 348 0.17 -14.95 -0.43
N GLY A 349 -0.89 -14.84 0.38
CA GLY A 349 -0.93 -15.25 1.78
C GLY A 349 -0.25 -14.29 2.76
N GLY A 350 0.24 -13.14 2.30
CA GLY A 350 0.87 -12.11 3.14
C GLY A 350 -0.08 -11.52 4.17
N ASP A 351 -1.34 -11.27 3.80
CA ASP A 351 -2.36 -10.72 4.71
C ASP A 351 -2.58 -11.60 5.93
N GLN A 352 -2.73 -12.91 5.75
CA GLN A 352 -2.96 -13.84 6.86
C GLN A 352 -1.75 -13.91 7.82
N ARG A 353 -0.54 -13.93 7.27
CA ARG A 353 0.68 -13.98 8.08
C ARG A 353 0.90 -12.69 8.86
N LEU A 354 0.65 -11.53 8.22
CA LEU A 354 0.71 -10.24 8.90
C LEU A 354 -0.33 -10.15 10.02
N ARG A 355 -1.59 -10.55 9.78
CA ARG A 355 -2.61 -10.60 10.84
C ARG A 355 -2.18 -11.45 12.01
N ARG A 356 -1.64 -12.63 11.76
CA ARG A 356 -1.14 -13.52 12.82
C ARG A 356 -0.05 -12.83 13.65
N MET A 357 0.87 -12.14 13.00
CA MET A 357 1.94 -11.40 13.67
C MET A 357 1.40 -10.24 14.53
N ILE A 358 0.39 -9.52 14.05
CA ILE A 358 -0.21 -8.37 14.77
C ILE A 358 -1.07 -8.83 15.95
N PHE A 359 -1.96 -9.81 15.73
CA PHE A 359 -3.04 -10.10 16.66
C PHE A 359 -2.78 -11.28 17.59
N VAL A 360 -2.06 -12.31 17.13
CA VAL A 360 -1.76 -13.49 17.94
C VAL A 360 -0.55 -13.24 18.86
N GLY A 361 0.45 -12.48 18.37
CA GLY A 361 1.70 -12.25 19.11
C GLY A 361 2.57 -13.52 19.19
N ASP A 362 3.67 -13.43 19.91
CA ASP A 362 4.64 -14.52 20.17
C ASP A 362 5.17 -15.22 18.91
N VAL A 363 5.13 -14.54 17.78
CA VAL A 363 5.71 -15.00 16.51
C VAL A 363 7.11 -14.39 16.37
N ALA A 364 8.13 -15.26 16.28
CA ALA A 364 9.50 -14.81 16.04
C ALA A 364 9.61 -14.04 14.73
N ASP A 365 10.32 -12.91 14.75
CA ASP A 365 10.56 -12.06 13.57
C ASP A 365 12.06 -11.91 13.27
N PRO A 366 12.74 -13.00 12.86
CA PRO A 366 14.19 -12.99 12.64
C PRO A 366 14.61 -12.17 11.42
N LEU A 367 13.65 -11.78 10.57
CA LEU A 367 13.89 -11.03 9.34
C LEU A 367 13.46 -9.55 9.46
N GLY A 368 12.86 -9.13 10.59
CA GLY A 368 12.36 -7.78 10.77
C GLY A 368 11.20 -7.44 9.82
N GLN A 369 10.20 -8.33 9.74
CA GLN A 369 9.05 -8.17 8.84
C GLN A 369 8.03 -7.15 9.37
N MET A 370 7.90 -7.04 10.71
CA MET A 370 7.03 -6.03 11.31
C MET A 370 7.58 -4.63 11.04
N ALA A 371 6.76 -3.79 10.42
CA ALA A 371 7.13 -2.44 10.04
C ALA A 371 6.52 -1.42 11.02
N GLY A 372 7.36 -0.55 11.58
CA GLY A 372 6.94 0.62 12.36
C GLY A 372 6.91 1.90 11.53
N SER A 373 6.73 3.02 12.21
CA SER A 373 6.70 4.36 11.62
C SER A 373 7.94 4.70 10.78
N ARG A 374 9.15 4.26 11.21
CA ARG A 374 10.39 4.50 10.46
C ARG A 374 10.36 3.83 9.08
N ALA A 375 9.93 2.57 9.00
CA ALA A 375 9.79 1.86 7.72
C ALA A 375 8.70 2.51 6.85
N GLY A 376 7.56 2.89 7.47
CA GLY A 376 6.50 3.65 6.81
C GLY A 376 7.02 4.95 6.22
N ALA A 377 7.80 5.70 7.00
CA ALA A 377 8.42 6.94 6.56
C ALA A 377 9.37 6.74 5.38
N MET A 378 10.34 5.83 5.50
CA MET A 378 11.37 5.65 4.46
C MET A 378 10.78 5.21 3.12
N SER A 379 9.74 4.38 3.10
CA SER A 379 9.07 3.99 1.86
C SER A 379 8.24 5.13 1.25
N LEU A 380 7.48 5.85 2.09
CA LEU A 380 6.66 6.99 1.70
C LEU A 380 7.53 8.13 1.13
N LEU A 381 8.64 8.45 1.80
CA LEU A 381 9.51 9.55 1.41
C LEU A 381 10.17 9.35 0.05
N ILE A 382 10.38 8.11 -0.41
CA ILE A 382 10.81 7.88 -1.81
C ILE A 382 9.73 8.40 -2.77
N GLY A 383 8.45 8.09 -2.53
CA GLY A 383 7.34 8.56 -3.36
C GLY A 383 7.16 10.09 -3.30
N ALA A 384 7.24 10.68 -2.10
CA ALA A 384 7.15 12.12 -1.92
C ALA A 384 8.31 12.85 -2.60
N ALA A 385 9.55 12.36 -2.43
CA ALA A 385 10.73 12.89 -3.11
C ALA A 385 10.63 12.76 -4.64
N ALA A 386 10.08 11.64 -5.13
CA ALA A 386 9.87 11.44 -6.56
C ALA A 386 8.89 12.47 -7.14
N ASN A 387 7.77 12.74 -6.44
CA ASN A 387 6.83 13.79 -6.87
C ASN A 387 7.49 15.18 -6.91
N LEU A 388 8.30 15.53 -5.91
CA LEU A 388 9.07 16.78 -5.90
C LEU A 388 10.14 16.81 -7.00
N SER A 389 10.78 15.68 -7.27
CA SER A 389 11.75 15.55 -8.35
C SER A 389 11.12 15.77 -9.72
N ILE A 390 9.95 15.19 -9.98
CA ILE A 390 9.19 15.37 -11.22
C ILE A 390 8.79 16.83 -11.39
N ALA A 391 8.23 17.45 -10.36
CA ALA A 391 7.79 18.84 -10.40
C ALA A 391 8.95 19.84 -10.62
N GLY A 392 10.10 19.57 -10.00
CA GLY A 392 11.28 20.45 -10.03
C GLY A 392 12.37 20.05 -11.02
N SER A 393 12.24 18.92 -11.71
CA SER A 393 13.27 18.34 -12.60
C SER A 393 14.66 18.27 -11.94
N LYS A 394 14.70 17.89 -10.66
CA LYS A 394 15.92 17.86 -9.84
C LYS A 394 15.98 16.65 -8.91
N GLN A 395 17.21 16.32 -8.49
CA GLN A 395 17.41 15.32 -7.44
C GLN A 395 16.93 15.87 -6.08
N VAL A 396 16.31 15.00 -5.29
CA VAL A 396 15.81 15.31 -3.95
C VAL A 396 16.54 14.46 -2.92
N VAL A 397 16.98 15.09 -1.82
CA VAL A 397 17.61 14.43 -0.68
C VAL A 397 16.54 14.09 0.35
N ILE A 398 16.47 12.80 0.72
CA ILE A 398 15.43 12.29 1.66
C ILE A 398 15.54 12.93 3.04
N GLU A 399 16.78 13.13 3.53
CA GLU A 399 17.00 13.72 4.85
C GLU A 399 16.46 15.14 4.95
N ASP A 400 16.48 15.91 3.87
CA ASP A 400 15.95 17.29 3.88
C ASP A 400 14.43 17.32 4.03
N LEU A 401 13.73 16.28 3.61
CA LEU A 401 12.29 16.14 3.82
C LEU A 401 11.92 15.81 5.27
N LEU A 402 12.87 15.30 6.06
CA LEU A 402 12.68 15.01 7.49
C LEU A 402 13.05 16.17 8.40
N LYS A 403 13.76 17.19 7.91
CA LYS A 403 14.08 18.39 8.66
C LYS A 403 12.84 19.30 8.76
N GLU A 404 12.68 19.99 9.87
CA GLU A 404 11.70 21.06 9.98
C GLU A 404 12.02 22.14 8.91
N THR A 405 10.99 22.57 8.18
CA THR A 405 11.11 23.78 7.38
C THR A 405 11.19 24.94 8.37
N VAL A 406 12.39 25.43 8.62
CA VAL A 406 12.55 26.72 9.31
C VAL A 406 11.89 27.75 8.41
N THR A 407 10.64 28.09 8.71
CA THR A 407 9.97 29.24 8.09
C THR A 407 10.72 30.49 8.57
N SER A 408 11.61 30.99 7.73
CA SER A 408 12.26 32.30 7.87
C SER A 408 11.25 33.42 7.75
#